data_7a3d0b92e76061a4b18d2c49d3751733
#
_entry.id   7a3d0b92e76061a4b18d2c49d3751733
#
_cell.length_a   1.000
_cell.length_b   1.000
_cell.length_c   1.000
_cell.angle_alpha   90.00
_cell.angle_beta   90.00
_cell.angle_gamma   90.00
#
_symmetry.space_group_name_H-M   'P 1'
#
loop_
_entity.id
_entity.type
_entity.pdbx_description
1 polymer ?
#
loop_
_entity_poly.entity_id
_entity_poly.type
_entity_poly.pdbx_seq_one_letter_code
_entity_poly.pdbx_strand_id
1 'polypeptide(L)'
;MGCEYDPSHAAIWLTKWEKGKNMEQGKLRRWLVPVVMIVSVVLMGCYLCRLQGEDRISDAKLKDVTAAVTKTLDTKAMQESDAQMIKRLYGLNPADYEGITLYYPVTNMDAEELLIVQLKDVSQQETVKAAIDARLETQKNSFEGYGVEQYALLEKSVIDVEGNYILFVVNEQAAKAQSAFLQAL
;
A
#
# COMPACT_ATOMS: atom_id res chain seq x y z
N MET A 1 -27.85 -71.86 34.79
CA MET A 1 -27.39 -70.61 35.42
C MET A 1 -27.42 -69.54 34.37
N GLY A 2 -28.55 -68.79 34.28
CA GLY A 2 -28.70 -67.67 33.34
C GLY A 2 -28.07 -66.40 34.00
N CYS A 3 -27.15 -65.76 33.37
CA CYS A 3 -26.71 -64.42 33.72
C CYS A 3 -27.79 -63.48 33.20
N GLU A 4 -28.57 -62.93 34.13
CA GLU A 4 -29.54 -61.87 33.87
C GLU A 4 -28.79 -60.60 33.58
N TYR A 5 -28.88 -60.12 32.31
CA TYR A 5 -28.32 -58.84 31.87
C TYR A 5 -29.18 -57.72 32.44
N ASP A 6 -28.66 -56.96 33.41
CA ASP A 6 -29.33 -55.78 33.95
C ASP A 6 -29.04 -54.57 33.11
N PRO A 7 -30.00 -54.05 32.34
CA PRO A 7 -29.82 -52.90 31.46
C PRO A 7 -29.67 -51.56 32.23
N SER A 8 -29.94 -51.56 33.55
CA SER A 8 -29.85 -50.32 34.35
C SER A 8 -28.43 -49.80 34.48
N HIS A 9 -27.45 -50.69 34.54
CA HIS A 9 -26.04 -50.29 34.62
C HIS A 9 -25.53 -49.59 33.35
N ALA A 10 -25.97 -49.97 32.17
CA ALA A 10 -25.57 -49.37 30.90
C ALA A 10 -26.10 -47.96 30.75
N ALA A 11 -27.34 -47.68 31.20
CA ALA A 11 -27.93 -46.34 31.16
C ALA A 11 -27.22 -45.34 32.08
N ILE A 12 -26.72 -45.78 33.23
CA ILE A 12 -26.00 -44.91 34.20
C ILE A 12 -24.62 -44.51 33.61
N TRP A 13 -23.93 -45.41 32.88
CA TRP A 13 -22.64 -45.09 32.25
C TRP A 13 -22.78 -44.13 31.08
N LEU A 14 -23.83 -44.25 30.27
CA LEU A 14 -24.11 -43.37 29.14
C LEU A 14 -24.43 -41.94 29.60
N THR A 15 -25.26 -41.79 30.63
CA THR A 15 -25.60 -40.46 31.17
C THR A 15 -24.41 -39.77 31.85
N LYS A 16 -23.53 -40.55 32.48
CA LYS A 16 -22.29 -40.03 33.11
C LYS A 16 -21.27 -39.59 32.08
N TRP A 17 -21.18 -40.30 30.92
CA TRP A 17 -20.29 -40.00 29.84
C TRP A 17 -20.73 -38.75 29.05
N GLU A 18 -22.04 -38.59 28.78
CA GLU A 18 -22.60 -37.39 28.18
C GLU A 18 -22.46 -36.13 29.07
N LYS A 19 -22.65 -36.26 30.38
CA LYS A 19 -22.43 -35.17 31.34
C LYS A 19 -20.97 -34.72 31.39
N GLY A 20 -19.99 -35.64 31.26
CA GLY A 20 -18.58 -35.35 31.21
C GLY A 20 -18.19 -34.54 29.95
N LYS A 21 -18.66 -34.94 28.77
CA LYS A 21 -18.41 -34.21 27.50
C LYS A 21 -19.00 -32.82 27.50
N ASN A 22 -20.21 -32.63 28.02
CA ASN A 22 -20.84 -31.31 28.08
C ASN A 22 -20.15 -30.35 29.06
N MET A 23 -19.55 -30.87 30.14
CA MET A 23 -18.81 -30.07 31.11
C MET A 23 -17.44 -29.60 30.58
N GLU A 24 -16.72 -30.41 29.80
CA GLU A 24 -15.46 -30.02 29.19
C GLU A 24 -15.67 -29.01 28.04
N GLN A 25 -16.68 -29.20 27.19
CA GLN A 25 -17.03 -28.26 26.13
C GLN A 25 -17.46 -26.90 26.69
N GLY A 26 -18.18 -26.90 27.81
CA GLY A 26 -18.60 -25.64 28.48
C GLY A 26 -17.43 -24.85 29.05
N LYS A 27 -16.41 -25.51 29.62
CA LYS A 27 -15.17 -24.87 30.11
C LYS A 27 -14.31 -24.32 28.98
N LEU A 28 -14.09 -25.12 27.93
CA LEU A 28 -13.32 -24.71 26.76
C LEU A 28 -13.96 -23.49 26.07
N ARG A 29 -15.30 -23.48 25.90
CA ARG A 29 -16.05 -22.37 25.30
C ARG A 29 -15.99 -21.08 26.12
N ARG A 30 -15.94 -21.18 27.46
CA ARG A 30 -15.83 -20.01 28.36
C ARG A 30 -14.47 -19.32 28.24
N TRP A 31 -13.41 -20.04 27.86
CA TRP A 31 -12.07 -19.47 27.63
C TRP A 31 -11.83 -19.05 26.19
N LEU A 32 -12.43 -19.75 25.22
CA LEU A 32 -12.29 -19.43 23.80
C LEU A 32 -12.93 -18.08 23.44
N VAL A 33 -14.09 -17.76 23.99
CA VAL A 33 -14.78 -16.50 23.69
C VAL A 33 -13.94 -15.27 24.06
N PRO A 34 -13.40 -15.12 25.28
CA PRO A 34 -12.57 -13.96 25.62
C PRO A 34 -11.24 -13.93 24.83
N VAL A 35 -10.64 -15.08 24.51
CA VAL A 35 -9.42 -15.14 23.70
C VAL A 35 -9.68 -14.64 22.26
N VAL A 36 -10.78 -15.10 21.64
CA VAL A 36 -11.16 -14.63 20.30
C VAL A 36 -11.48 -13.13 20.31
N MET A 37 -12.15 -12.63 21.35
CA MET A 37 -12.40 -11.19 21.49
C MET A 37 -11.09 -10.38 21.61
N ILE A 38 -10.16 -10.83 22.44
CA ILE A 38 -8.86 -10.16 22.59
C ILE A 38 -8.08 -10.17 21.27
N VAL A 39 -8.02 -11.31 20.59
CA VAL A 39 -7.35 -11.41 19.28
C VAL A 39 -8.00 -10.49 18.24
N SER A 40 -9.33 -10.42 18.20
CA SER A 40 -10.04 -9.53 17.27
C SER A 40 -9.78 -8.05 17.57
N VAL A 41 -9.73 -7.65 18.85
CA VAL A 41 -9.39 -6.28 19.26
C VAL A 41 -7.93 -5.94 18.91
N VAL A 42 -7.01 -6.86 19.12
CA VAL A 42 -5.59 -6.67 18.74
C VAL A 42 -5.44 -6.56 17.22
N LEU A 43 -6.10 -7.41 16.45
CA LEU A 43 -6.09 -7.33 14.98
C LEU A 43 -6.74 -6.03 14.48
N MET A 44 -7.85 -5.61 15.10
CA MET A 44 -8.49 -4.33 14.80
C MET A 44 -7.56 -3.15 15.15
N GLY A 45 -6.89 -3.18 16.31
CA GLY A 45 -5.89 -2.18 16.69
C GLY A 45 -4.71 -2.10 15.72
N CYS A 46 -4.14 -3.24 15.31
CA CYS A 46 -3.11 -3.31 14.28
C CYS A 46 -3.60 -2.79 12.92
N TYR A 47 -4.84 -3.10 12.55
CA TYR A 47 -5.44 -2.59 11.31
C TYR A 47 -5.63 -1.07 11.36
N LEU A 48 -6.13 -0.54 12.48
CA LEU A 48 -6.26 0.91 12.68
C LEU A 48 -4.91 1.62 12.73
N CYS A 49 -3.88 1.05 13.35
CA CYS A 49 -2.51 1.58 13.31
C CYS A 49 -1.93 1.60 11.90
N ARG A 50 -2.31 0.66 11.03
CA ARG A 50 -1.93 0.69 9.60
C ARG A 50 -2.69 1.73 8.79
N LEU A 51 -3.93 2.05 9.18
CA LEU A 51 -4.74 3.10 8.54
C LEU A 51 -4.34 4.50 9.01
N GLN A 52 -3.81 4.64 10.21
CA GLN A 52 -3.11 5.84 10.67
C GLN A 52 -1.65 5.75 10.21
N GLY A 53 -1.42 5.76 8.88
CA GLY A 53 -0.11 6.14 8.36
C GLY A 53 0.23 7.46 9.04
N GLU A 54 1.27 7.47 9.89
CA GLU A 54 1.71 8.68 10.55
C GLU A 54 1.90 9.72 9.46
N ASP A 55 1.16 10.82 9.52
CA ASP A 55 1.43 12.04 8.75
C ASP A 55 2.76 12.64 9.27
N ARG A 56 3.84 11.91 9.07
CA ARG A 56 5.19 12.36 9.37
C ARG A 56 5.55 13.45 8.37
N ILE A 57 5.42 14.69 8.80
CA ILE A 57 5.99 15.80 8.05
C ILE A 57 7.51 15.61 8.08
N SER A 58 8.08 15.36 6.91
CA SER A 58 9.53 15.23 6.76
C SER A 58 10.14 16.60 6.50
N ASP A 59 11.23 16.91 7.20
CA ASP A 59 12.06 18.12 6.99
C ASP A 59 13.13 17.89 5.91
N ALA A 60 13.13 16.73 5.25
CA ALA A 60 14.08 16.41 4.17
C ALA A 60 13.96 17.42 3.03
N LYS A 61 15.07 17.78 2.41
CA LYS A 61 15.04 18.66 1.24
C LYS A 61 14.69 17.87 -0.01
N LEU A 62 13.76 18.38 -0.81
CA LEU A 62 13.36 17.76 -2.07
C LEU A 62 14.54 17.34 -2.94
N LYS A 63 15.59 18.19 -3.00
CA LYS A 63 16.81 17.90 -3.79
C LYS A 63 17.52 16.64 -3.31
N ASP A 64 17.61 16.42 -1.99
CA ASP A 64 18.31 15.27 -1.42
C ASP A 64 17.50 14.00 -1.63
N VAL A 65 16.18 14.07 -1.44
CA VAL A 65 15.24 12.97 -1.75
C VAL A 65 15.30 12.61 -3.24
N THR A 66 15.23 13.60 -4.12
CA THR A 66 15.35 13.39 -5.58
C THR A 66 16.68 12.74 -5.93
N ALA A 67 17.80 13.21 -5.36
CA ALA A 67 19.11 12.64 -5.61
C ALA A 67 19.25 11.19 -5.13
N ALA A 68 18.61 10.83 -4.01
CA ALA A 68 18.60 9.47 -3.51
C ALA A 68 17.82 8.52 -4.45
N VAL A 69 16.65 8.95 -4.90
CA VAL A 69 15.79 8.18 -5.80
C VAL A 69 16.42 8.03 -7.18
N THR A 70 16.90 9.10 -7.80
CA THR A 70 17.50 9.08 -9.16
C THR A 70 18.74 8.22 -9.25
N LYS A 71 19.51 8.05 -8.16
CA LYS A 71 20.66 7.12 -8.13
C LYS A 71 20.26 5.65 -8.33
N THR A 72 19.02 5.30 -8.08
CA THR A 72 18.51 3.92 -8.22
C THR A 72 17.94 3.64 -9.60
N LEU A 73 17.73 4.68 -10.42
CA LEU A 73 17.10 4.61 -11.73
C LEU A 73 18.14 4.86 -12.85
N ASP A 74 17.95 4.23 -14.01
CA ASP A 74 18.63 4.67 -15.23
C ASP A 74 17.82 5.83 -15.85
N THR A 75 18.32 7.04 -15.67
CA THR A 75 17.65 8.25 -16.15
C THR A 75 17.99 8.64 -17.59
N LYS A 76 18.71 7.78 -18.35
CA LYS A 76 19.11 8.11 -19.73
C LYS A 76 17.95 8.25 -20.70
N ALA A 77 16.86 7.50 -20.47
CA ALA A 77 15.63 7.58 -21.25
C ALA A 77 14.68 8.71 -20.80
N MET A 78 15.05 9.44 -19.72
CA MET A 78 14.26 10.51 -19.13
C MET A 78 14.99 11.85 -19.18
N GLN A 79 14.23 12.93 -19.14
CA GLN A 79 14.76 14.29 -19.03
C GLN A 79 14.04 15.03 -17.90
N GLU A 80 14.77 15.89 -17.20
CA GLU A 80 14.20 16.75 -16.18
C GLU A 80 13.29 17.80 -16.81
N SER A 81 12.13 18.05 -16.20
CA SER A 81 11.13 18.94 -16.73
C SER A 81 11.23 20.35 -16.16
N ASP A 82 10.70 21.31 -16.90
CA ASP A 82 10.40 22.65 -16.42
C ASP A 82 8.96 22.75 -15.82
N ALA A 83 8.66 23.92 -15.25
CA ALA A 83 7.36 24.20 -14.65
C ALA A 83 6.19 24.14 -15.67
N GLN A 84 6.44 24.43 -16.95
CA GLN A 84 5.41 24.37 -17.99
C GLN A 84 5.03 22.93 -18.31
N MET A 85 6.01 22.03 -18.35
CA MET A 85 5.78 20.62 -18.61
C MET A 85 5.03 19.94 -17.45
N ILE A 86 5.34 20.26 -16.19
CA ILE A 86 4.58 19.79 -15.03
C ILE A 86 3.11 20.18 -15.16
N LYS A 87 2.84 21.45 -15.46
CA LYS A 87 1.48 21.95 -15.66
C LYS A 87 0.78 21.28 -16.84
N ARG A 88 1.50 21.02 -17.92
CA ARG A 88 0.96 20.39 -19.13
C ARG A 88 0.59 18.92 -18.91
N LEU A 89 1.45 18.16 -18.20
CA LEU A 89 1.28 16.71 -18.05
C LEU A 89 0.37 16.35 -16.88
N TYR A 90 0.42 17.12 -15.79
CA TYR A 90 -0.28 16.82 -14.55
C TYR A 90 -1.37 17.85 -14.18
N GLY A 91 -1.41 19.01 -14.86
CA GLY A 91 -2.30 20.10 -14.46
C GLY A 91 -1.89 20.79 -13.16
N LEU A 92 -0.77 20.39 -12.53
CA LEU A 92 -0.28 20.96 -11.29
C LEU A 92 0.51 22.23 -11.54
N ASN A 93 0.26 23.26 -10.72
CA ASN A 93 1.07 24.49 -10.77
C ASN A 93 2.19 24.37 -9.71
N PRO A 94 3.48 24.32 -10.09
CA PRO A 94 4.58 24.14 -9.13
C PRO A 94 4.65 25.18 -8.02
N ALA A 95 4.14 26.39 -8.23
CA ALA A 95 4.12 27.44 -7.21
C ALA A 95 3.17 27.14 -6.03
N ASP A 96 2.24 26.20 -6.19
CA ASP A 96 1.27 25.83 -5.15
C ASP A 96 1.87 24.82 -4.15
N TYR A 97 3.03 24.24 -4.45
CA TYR A 97 3.72 23.21 -3.67
C TYR A 97 5.02 23.75 -3.09
N GLU A 98 5.58 23.09 -2.08
CA GLU A 98 6.92 23.40 -1.57
C GLU A 98 7.96 23.12 -2.65
N GLY A 99 7.78 22.01 -3.40
CA GLY A 99 8.56 21.72 -4.58
C GLY A 99 8.04 20.54 -5.37
N ILE A 100 8.33 20.53 -6.66
CA ILE A 100 8.02 19.41 -7.57
C ILE A 100 9.25 19.13 -8.41
N THR A 101 9.61 17.86 -8.52
CA THR A 101 10.60 17.38 -9.49
C THR A 101 9.93 16.34 -10.37
N LEU A 102 10.06 16.51 -11.70
CA LEU A 102 9.53 15.58 -12.67
C LEU A 102 10.64 15.22 -13.66
N TYR A 103 10.87 13.93 -13.85
CA TYR A 103 11.59 13.35 -14.98
C TYR A 103 10.58 12.61 -15.85
N TYR A 104 10.56 12.93 -17.13
CA TYR A 104 9.61 12.38 -18.09
C TYR A 104 10.34 11.82 -19.32
N PRO A 105 9.73 10.93 -20.11
CA PRO A 105 10.37 10.30 -21.24
C PRO A 105 10.90 11.31 -22.26
N VAL A 106 12.10 11.06 -22.80
CA VAL A 106 12.67 11.86 -23.89
C VAL A 106 11.88 11.69 -25.18
N THR A 107 11.30 10.50 -25.36
CA THR A 107 10.48 10.16 -26.54
C THR A 107 9.08 9.76 -26.14
N ASN A 108 8.13 9.88 -27.06
CA ASN A 108 6.74 9.42 -26.87
C ASN A 108 6.57 7.90 -27.01
N MET A 109 7.68 7.17 -27.23
CA MET A 109 7.71 5.72 -27.33
C MET A 109 8.07 5.06 -25.99
N ASP A 110 8.46 5.84 -24.99
CA ASP A 110 8.87 5.41 -23.68
C ASP A 110 7.82 5.81 -22.62
N ALA A 111 7.68 5.02 -21.56
CA ALA A 111 6.74 5.26 -20.47
C ALA A 111 7.42 5.58 -19.13
N GLU A 112 8.75 5.53 -19.06
CA GLU A 112 9.50 5.76 -17.82
C GLU A 112 9.31 7.18 -17.32
N GLU A 113 8.85 7.33 -16.07
CA GLU A 113 8.53 8.62 -15.48
C GLU A 113 8.79 8.60 -13.96
N LEU A 114 9.29 9.72 -13.43
CA LEU A 114 9.48 9.92 -12.00
C LEU A 114 8.94 11.29 -11.62
N LEU A 115 7.97 11.33 -10.71
CA LEU A 115 7.47 12.55 -10.09
C LEU A 115 7.68 12.47 -8.58
N ILE A 116 8.27 13.52 -8.00
CA ILE A 116 8.36 13.70 -6.55
C ILE A 116 7.76 15.06 -6.22
N VAL A 117 6.79 15.09 -5.33
CA VAL A 117 6.11 16.30 -4.88
C VAL A 117 6.33 16.48 -3.39
N GLN A 118 6.82 17.64 -2.99
CA GLN A 118 6.83 18.09 -1.60
C GLN A 118 5.67 19.06 -1.41
N LEU A 119 4.72 18.68 -0.57
CA LEU A 119 3.50 19.42 -0.30
C LEU A 119 3.76 20.55 0.70
N LYS A 120 3.05 21.67 0.57
CA LYS A 120 2.95 22.70 1.60
C LYS A 120 1.99 22.30 2.71
N ASP A 121 0.95 21.54 2.33
CA ASP A 121 -0.10 21.08 3.24
C ASP A 121 -0.55 19.68 2.83
N VAL A 122 -0.73 18.79 3.79
CA VAL A 122 -1.14 17.40 3.56
C VAL A 122 -2.52 17.29 2.89
N SER A 123 -3.37 18.30 3.01
CA SER A 123 -4.66 18.34 2.29
C SER A 123 -4.53 18.35 0.77
N GLN A 124 -3.33 18.67 0.24
CA GLN A 124 -3.04 18.64 -1.19
C GLN A 124 -2.84 17.22 -1.74
N GLN A 125 -2.69 16.21 -0.87
CA GLN A 125 -2.41 14.81 -1.27
C GLN A 125 -3.41 14.30 -2.30
N GLU A 126 -4.70 14.46 -2.05
CA GLU A 126 -5.74 13.95 -2.95
C GLU A 126 -5.73 14.63 -4.32
N THR A 127 -5.39 15.92 -4.37
CA THR A 127 -5.25 16.65 -5.64
C THR A 127 -4.09 16.11 -6.46
N VAL A 128 -2.94 15.84 -5.82
CA VAL A 128 -1.76 15.30 -6.52
C VAL A 128 -2.01 13.86 -6.95
N LYS A 129 -2.62 13.03 -6.11
CA LYS A 129 -3.00 11.65 -6.47
C LYS A 129 -3.92 11.61 -7.68
N ALA A 130 -4.98 12.43 -7.69
CA ALA A 130 -5.89 12.52 -8.83
C ALA A 130 -5.17 12.96 -10.12
N ALA A 131 -4.19 13.86 -10.02
CA ALA A 131 -3.38 14.27 -11.17
C ALA A 131 -2.48 13.12 -11.68
N ILE A 132 -1.89 12.34 -10.76
CA ILE A 132 -1.09 11.16 -11.11
C ILE A 132 -1.97 10.10 -11.79
N ASP A 133 -3.15 9.82 -11.24
CA ASP A 133 -4.06 8.82 -11.78
C ASP A 133 -4.52 9.21 -13.21
N ALA A 134 -4.88 10.47 -13.42
CA ALA A 134 -5.26 10.98 -14.74
C ALA A 134 -4.09 10.88 -15.76
N ARG A 135 -2.87 11.15 -15.30
CA ARG A 135 -1.67 11.00 -16.14
C ARG A 135 -1.43 9.54 -16.50
N LEU A 136 -1.49 8.64 -15.51
CA LEU A 136 -1.30 7.20 -15.69
C LEU A 136 -2.33 6.61 -16.65
N GLU A 137 -3.60 7.00 -16.53
CA GLU A 137 -4.66 6.60 -17.46
C GLU A 137 -4.38 7.09 -18.87
N THR A 138 -3.97 8.35 -19.03
CA THR A 138 -3.61 8.92 -20.34
C THR A 138 -2.46 8.14 -20.99
N GLN A 139 -1.44 7.78 -20.23
CA GLN A 139 -0.31 6.98 -20.74
C GLN A 139 -0.76 5.57 -21.09
N LYS A 140 -1.51 4.88 -20.24
CA LYS A 140 -2.06 3.54 -20.53
C LYS A 140 -2.85 3.53 -21.83
N ASN A 141 -3.75 4.47 -21.99
CA ASN A 141 -4.54 4.61 -23.23
C ASN A 141 -3.65 4.87 -24.46
N SER A 142 -2.53 5.58 -24.29
CA SER A 142 -1.59 5.85 -25.38
C SER A 142 -0.80 4.61 -25.83
N PHE A 143 -0.56 3.67 -24.94
CA PHE A 143 0.21 2.44 -25.26
C PHE A 143 -0.71 1.23 -25.50
N GLU A 144 -2.01 1.34 -25.28
CA GLU A 144 -2.95 0.25 -25.48
C GLU A 144 -2.91 -0.26 -26.93
N GLY A 145 -2.73 -1.55 -27.07
CA GLY A 145 -2.77 -2.25 -28.36
C GLY A 145 -1.47 -2.31 -29.15
N TYR A 146 -0.44 -1.48 -28.84
CA TYR A 146 0.85 -1.56 -29.56
C TYR A 146 2.09 -1.51 -28.66
N GLY A 147 2.04 -0.87 -27.51
CA GLY A 147 3.17 -0.72 -26.59
C GLY A 147 3.11 -1.71 -25.43
N VAL A 148 3.16 -3.02 -25.70
CA VAL A 148 2.92 -4.07 -24.67
C VAL A 148 3.90 -3.96 -23.50
N GLU A 149 5.19 -3.67 -23.75
CA GLU A 149 6.21 -3.55 -22.70
C GLU A 149 5.97 -2.28 -21.86
N GLN A 150 5.69 -1.16 -22.52
CA GLN A 150 5.41 0.11 -21.86
C GLN A 150 4.11 0.04 -21.05
N TYR A 151 3.08 -0.59 -21.60
CA TYR A 151 1.83 -0.82 -20.88
C TYR A 151 2.04 -1.67 -19.62
N ALA A 152 2.79 -2.76 -19.73
CA ALA A 152 3.14 -3.60 -18.60
C ALA A 152 3.99 -2.86 -17.54
N LEU A 153 4.84 -1.91 -17.97
CA LEU A 153 5.60 -1.06 -17.07
C LEU A 153 4.69 -0.08 -16.31
N LEU A 154 3.72 0.53 -17.01
CA LEU A 154 2.72 1.40 -16.40
C LEU A 154 1.82 0.67 -15.38
N GLU A 155 1.50 -0.61 -15.60
CA GLU A 155 0.76 -1.42 -14.64
C GLU A 155 1.55 -1.69 -13.35
N LYS A 156 2.89 -1.66 -13.43
CA LYS A 156 3.80 -1.86 -12.29
C LYS A 156 4.23 -0.53 -11.64
N SER A 157 3.65 0.58 -12.07
CA SER A 157 3.94 1.89 -11.46
C SER A 157 3.71 1.88 -9.96
N VAL A 158 4.52 2.65 -9.25
CA VAL A 158 4.41 2.81 -7.80
C VAL A 158 3.99 4.25 -7.49
N ILE A 159 2.96 4.39 -6.68
CA ILE A 159 2.56 5.65 -6.04
C ILE A 159 2.72 5.44 -4.54
N ASP A 160 3.48 6.32 -3.89
CA ASP A 160 3.72 6.27 -2.45
C ASP A 160 3.50 7.65 -1.84
N VAL A 161 2.86 7.71 -0.67
CA VAL A 161 2.48 8.93 0.02
C VAL A 161 2.98 8.85 1.45
N GLU A 162 3.95 9.68 1.78
CA GLU A 162 4.56 9.73 3.11
C GLU A 162 4.55 11.16 3.65
N GLY A 163 3.60 11.43 4.53
CA GLY A 163 3.40 12.74 5.14
C GLY A 163 3.23 13.86 4.10
N ASN A 164 4.19 14.76 4.02
CA ASN A 164 4.20 15.86 3.06
C ASN A 164 4.92 15.53 1.74
N TYR A 165 5.22 14.25 1.46
CA TYR A 165 5.87 13.82 0.23
C TYR A 165 5.01 12.83 -0.55
N ILE A 166 5.04 12.94 -1.88
CA ILE A 166 4.43 11.97 -2.81
C ILE A 166 5.46 11.57 -3.83
N LEU A 167 5.61 10.26 -4.02
CA LEU A 167 6.40 9.63 -5.07
C LEU A 167 5.45 9.00 -6.09
N PHE A 168 5.71 9.24 -7.37
CA PHE A 168 5.19 8.42 -8.46
C PHE A 168 6.34 8.00 -9.36
N VAL A 169 6.45 6.72 -9.64
CA VAL A 169 7.53 6.17 -10.46
C VAL A 169 7.03 5.06 -11.38
N VAL A 170 7.37 5.19 -12.66
CA VAL A 170 7.18 4.21 -13.71
C VAL A 170 8.57 3.80 -14.20
N ASN A 171 9.06 2.65 -13.73
CA ASN A 171 10.39 2.13 -14.09
C ASN A 171 10.48 0.67 -13.66
N GLU A 172 11.34 -0.11 -14.31
CA GLU A 172 11.61 -1.50 -13.90
C GLU A 172 12.16 -1.61 -12.47
N GLN A 173 12.82 -0.57 -11.99
CA GLN A 173 13.39 -0.49 -10.65
C GLN A 173 12.54 0.30 -9.65
N ALA A 174 11.23 0.45 -9.92
CA ALA A 174 10.31 1.22 -9.09
C ALA A 174 10.35 0.85 -7.60
N ALA A 175 10.45 -0.44 -7.27
CA ALA A 175 10.56 -0.91 -5.88
C ALA A 175 11.85 -0.45 -5.18
N LYS A 176 12.96 -0.33 -5.91
CA LYS A 176 14.22 0.21 -5.36
C LYS A 176 14.12 1.73 -5.17
N ALA A 177 13.49 2.41 -6.12
CA ALA A 177 13.21 3.84 -6.03
C ALA A 177 12.33 4.18 -4.82
N GLN A 178 11.28 3.40 -4.60
CA GLN A 178 10.44 3.51 -3.41
C GLN A 178 11.23 3.31 -2.11
N SER A 179 12.06 2.26 -2.06
CA SER A 179 12.90 2.01 -0.88
C SER A 179 13.88 3.15 -0.59
N ALA A 180 14.48 3.74 -1.64
CA ALA A 180 15.38 4.88 -1.51
C ALA A 180 14.63 6.16 -1.08
N PHE A 181 13.41 6.34 -1.56
CA PHE A 181 12.51 7.43 -1.16
C PHE A 181 12.21 7.37 0.33
N LEU A 182 11.74 6.22 0.83
CA LEU A 182 11.42 6.01 2.24
C LEU A 182 12.64 6.17 3.17
N GLN A 183 13.85 5.86 2.70
CA GLN A 183 15.07 6.03 3.46
C GLN A 183 15.58 7.47 3.49
N ALA A 184 15.16 8.28 2.52
CA ALA A 184 15.60 9.68 2.39
C ALA A 184 14.69 10.67 3.15
N LEU A 185 13.51 10.21 3.61
CA LEU A 185 12.56 10.97 4.43
C LEU A 185 12.84 10.80 5.92
#